data_d1162c531490a7d5542031a0b62edf06
#
_entry.id   d1162c531490a7d5542031a0b62edf06
#
_cell.length_a   1.000
_cell.length_b   1.000
_cell.length_c   1.000
_cell.angle_alpha   90.00
_cell.angle_beta   90.00
_cell.angle_gamma   90.00
#
_symmetry.space_group_name_H-M   'P 1'
#
loop_
_entity.id
_entity.type
_entity.pdbx_description
1 polymer ?
#
loop_
_entity_poly.entity_id
_entity_poly.type
_entity_poly.pdbx_seq_one_letter_code
_entity_poly.pdbx_strand_id
1 'polypeptide(L)'
;MATFVVASNRLRLPRRSDHVQLLRTMSSSKPPISTVIVEDNPALLELLTGMLDGIDGIRIVGSAASEADAIALIQATRPQLAIVDLELREGTGLRVLSAIQSTPSESGSTRAVVFSNHAHPVVRSRCLALGAEAFFDKSFQMDELLEFVNGVSGTST
;
A
#
# COMPACT_ATOMS: atom_id res chain seq x y z
N MET A 1 16.02 -45.93 -30.81
CA MET A 1 16.04 -44.75 -31.72
C MET A 1 15.41 -43.60 -30.97
N ALA A 2 16.20 -42.66 -30.51
CA ALA A 2 15.72 -41.45 -29.85
C ALA A 2 15.38 -40.39 -30.91
N THR A 3 14.13 -40.06 -31.06
CA THR A 3 13.70 -39.00 -31.95
C THR A 3 13.92 -37.67 -31.19
N PHE A 4 14.96 -36.94 -31.61
CA PHE A 4 15.17 -35.57 -31.12
C PHE A 4 14.11 -34.65 -31.78
N VAL A 5 13.13 -34.20 -30.99
CA VAL A 5 12.26 -33.09 -31.38
C VAL A 5 13.08 -31.82 -31.15
N VAL A 6 13.59 -31.25 -32.19
CA VAL A 6 14.18 -29.91 -32.17
C VAL A 6 12.99 -28.95 -32.00
N ALA A 7 12.75 -28.50 -30.79
CA ALA A 7 11.86 -27.39 -30.57
C ALA A 7 12.47 -26.16 -31.26
N SER A 8 11.87 -25.76 -32.37
CA SER A 8 12.16 -24.47 -33.01
C SER A 8 11.82 -23.36 -32.03
N ASN A 9 12.82 -22.95 -31.27
CA ASN A 9 12.76 -21.76 -30.45
C ASN A 9 12.81 -20.56 -31.39
N ARG A 10 11.63 -20.22 -31.97
CA ARG A 10 11.53 -18.97 -32.72
C ARG A 10 11.71 -17.84 -31.72
N LEU A 11 12.88 -17.24 -31.72
CA LEU A 11 13.14 -15.97 -31.05
C LEU A 11 12.08 -14.96 -31.51
N ARG A 12 11.08 -14.75 -30.67
CA ARG A 12 10.05 -13.76 -30.90
C ARG A 12 10.67 -12.41 -30.59
N LEU A 13 10.83 -11.59 -31.61
CA LEU A 13 11.25 -10.21 -31.42
C LEU A 13 10.24 -9.50 -30.48
N PRO A 14 10.74 -8.80 -29.47
CA PRO A 14 9.84 -8.10 -28.53
C PRO A 14 9.01 -7.05 -29.29
N ARG A 15 7.74 -7.01 -29.00
CA ARG A 15 6.84 -5.99 -29.54
C ARG A 15 7.19 -4.63 -28.93
N ARG A 16 6.84 -3.54 -29.61
CA ARG A 16 7.05 -2.17 -29.12
C ARG A 16 6.49 -1.94 -27.70
N SER A 17 5.36 -2.60 -27.37
CA SER A 17 4.77 -2.58 -26.05
C SER A 17 5.64 -3.25 -24.98
N ASP A 18 6.37 -4.31 -25.35
CA ASP A 18 7.24 -5.04 -24.43
C ASP A 18 8.49 -4.21 -24.10
N HIS A 19 8.97 -3.38 -25.04
CA HIS A 19 10.08 -2.46 -24.83
C HIS A 19 9.72 -1.33 -23.84
N VAL A 20 8.52 -0.78 -23.92
CA VAL A 20 8.08 0.27 -22.99
C VAL A 20 7.94 -0.30 -21.56
N GLN A 21 7.43 -1.52 -21.45
CA GLN A 21 7.28 -2.20 -20.16
C GLN A 21 8.65 -2.59 -19.56
N LEU A 22 9.57 -3.04 -20.41
CA LEU A 22 10.95 -3.35 -20.00
C LEU A 22 11.70 -2.09 -19.54
N LEU A 23 11.55 -0.97 -20.26
CA LEU A 23 12.15 0.32 -19.88
C LEU A 23 11.56 0.87 -18.58
N ARG A 24 10.26 0.68 -18.30
CA ARG A 24 9.64 1.01 -17.01
C ARG A 24 10.22 0.16 -15.88
N THR A 25 10.47 -1.13 -16.12
CA THR A 25 11.05 -2.03 -15.13
C THR A 25 12.54 -1.72 -14.88
N MET A 26 13.26 -1.28 -15.91
CA MET A 26 14.69 -0.96 -15.82
C MET A 26 14.97 0.43 -15.26
N SER A 27 14.06 1.40 -15.39
CA SER A 27 14.21 2.74 -14.84
C SER A 27 13.91 2.83 -13.34
N SER A 28 13.23 1.81 -12.77
CA SER A 28 12.95 1.69 -11.34
C SER A 28 14.01 0.78 -10.70
N SER A 29 15.16 1.36 -10.31
CA SER A 29 16.21 0.64 -9.58
C SER A 29 15.85 0.34 -8.12
N LYS A 30 14.68 0.76 -7.64
CA LYS A 30 14.21 0.60 -6.27
C LYS A 30 13.11 -0.44 -6.19
N PRO A 31 13.13 -1.30 -5.15
CA PRO A 31 11.99 -2.18 -4.90
C PRO A 31 10.73 -1.34 -4.62
N PRO A 32 9.55 -1.81 -5.02
CA PRO A 32 8.30 -1.11 -4.76
C PRO A 32 8.03 -1.01 -3.26
N ILE A 33 7.33 0.05 -2.87
CA ILE A 33 6.89 0.28 -1.49
C ILE A 33 5.75 -0.69 -1.16
N SER A 34 6.01 -1.63 -0.27
CA SER A 34 4.99 -2.58 0.19
C SER A 34 3.94 -1.85 1.02
N THR A 35 2.69 -1.97 0.60
CA THR A 35 1.56 -1.21 1.15
C THR A 35 0.42 -2.11 1.54
N VAL A 36 -0.18 -1.87 2.70
CA VAL A 36 -1.43 -2.52 3.14
C VAL A 36 -2.54 -1.48 3.25
N ILE A 37 -3.77 -1.91 3.02
CA ILE A 37 -4.98 -1.09 3.17
C ILE A 37 -5.85 -1.72 4.25
N VAL A 38 -6.21 -0.92 5.26
CA VAL A 38 -7.13 -1.32 6.32
C VAL A 38 -8.44 -0.57 6.11
N GLU A 39 -9.43 -1.27 5.56
CA GLU A 39 -10.73 -0.72 5.15
C GLU A 39 -11.78 -1.81 5.18
N ASP A 40 -12.92 -1.57 5.82
CA ASP A 40 -14.00 -2.56 5.93
C ASP A 40 -15.07 -2.44 4.82
N ASN A 41 -15.10 -1.34 4.09
CA ASN A 41 -16.01 -1.18 2.96
C ASN A 41 -15.41 -1.80 1.68
N PRO A 42 -16.00 -2.90 1.15
CA PRO A 42 -15.45 -3.59 0.00
C PRO A 42 -15.36 -2.74 -1.27
N ALA A 43 -16.34 -1.87 -1.50
CA ALA A 43 -16.36 -1.01 -2.69
C ALA A 43 -15.25 0.03 -2.65
N LEU A 44 -15.03 0.65 -1.48
CA LEU A 44 -13.95 1.61 -1.30
C LEU A 44 -12.58 0.94 -1.35
N LEU A 45 -12.45 -0.25 -0.77
CA LEU A 45 -11.23 -1.03 -0.84
C LEU A 45 -10.83 -1.35 -2.28
N GLU A 46 -11.80 -1.78 -3.10
CA GLU A 46 -11.58 -2.07 -4.52
C GLU A 46 -11.14 -0.81 -5.28
N LEU A 47 -11.81 0.31 -5.03
CA LEU A 47 -11.47 1.60 -5.64
C LEU A 47 -10.04 2.05 -5.27
N LEU A 48 -9.70 2.03 -4.00
CA LEU A 48 -8.38 2.39 -3.50
C LEU A 48 -7.30 1.48 -4.08
N THR A 49 -7.53 0.18 -4.06
CA THR A 49 -6.60 -0.81 -4.60
C THR A 49 -6.30 -0.52 -6.07
N GLY A 50 -7.32 -0.26 -6.88
CA GLY A 50 -7.15 0.08 -8.29
C GLY A 50 -6.38 1.38 -8.51
N MET A 51 -6.67 2.41 -7.73
CA MET A 51 -5.98 3.70 -7.83
C MET A 51 -4.50 3.60 -7.40
N LEU A 52 -4.22 2.88 -6.33
CA LEU A 52 -2.86 2.73 -5.81
C LEU A 52 -2.00 1.82 -6.69
N ASP A 53 -2.59 0.78 -7.27
CA ASP A 53 -1.90 -0.07 -8.25
C ASP A 53 -1.44 0.71 -9.49
N GLY A 54 -2.12 1.80 -9.82
CA GLY A 54 -1.73 2.69 -10.90
C GLY A 54 -0.52 3.59 -10.59
N ILE A 55 -0.09 3.65 -9.34
CA ILE A 55 1.06 4.47 -8.92
C ILE A 55 2.34 3.64 -9.05
N ASP A 56 3.28 4.12 -9.88
CA ASP A 56 4.58 3.48 -10.04
C ASP A 56 5.33 3.46 -8.70
N GLY A 57 5.88 2.30 -8.36
CA GLY A 57 6.64 2.12 -7.13
C GLY A 57 5.79 1.78 -5.89
N ILE A 58 4.49 1.57 -6.04
CA ILE A 58 3.59 1.09 -4.98
C ILE A 58 3.18 -0.35 -5.28
N ARG A 59 3.23 -1.20 -4.27
CA ARG A 59 2.78 -2.58 -4.34
C ARG A 59 1.84 -2.89 -3.17
N ILE A 60 0.60 -3.22 -3.46
CA ILE A 60 -0.36 -3.66 -2.46
C ILE A 60 -0.06 -5.12 -2.09
N VAL A 61 0.31 -5.36 -0.85
CA VAL A 61 0.67 -6.70 -0.34
C VAL A 61 -0.47 -7.36 0.43
N GLY A 62 -1.51 -6.63 0.75
CA GLY A 62 -2.69 -7.16 1.41
C GLY A 62 -3.65 -6.08 1.89
N SER A 63 -4.79 -6.54 2.36
CA SER A 63 -5.82 -5.68 2.96
C SER A 63 -6.49 -6.41 4.13
N ALA A 64 -7.08 -5.64 5.04
CA ALA A 64 -7.82 -6.15 6.18
C ALA A 64 -9.05 -5.28 6.48
N ALA A 65 -10.10 -5.90 6.98
CA ALA A 65 -11.37 -5.25 7.30
C ALA A 65 -11.63 -5.09 8.80
N SER A 66 -10.82 -5.69 9.64
CA SER A 66 -10.93 -5.64 11.10
C SER A 66 -9.60 -5.27 11.76
N GLU A 67 -9.67 -4.83 13.00
CA GLU A 67 -8.49 -4.52 13.83
C GLU A 67 -7.56 -5.74 13.95
N ALA A 68 -8.11 -6.89 14.33
CA ALA A 68 -7.32 -8.10 14.55
C ALA A 68 -6.62 -8.58 13.26
N ASP A 69 -7.36 -8.61 12.16
CA ASP A 69 -6.80 -9.01 10.86
C ASP A 69 -5.77 -8.00 10.35
N ALA A 70 -5.99 -6.71 10.58
CA ALA A 70 -5.03 -5.66 10.21
C ALA A 70 -3.71 -5.81 10.98
N ILE A 71 -3.77 -6.01 12.27
CA ILE A 71 -2.58 -6.20 13.12
C ILE A 71 -1.83 -7.47 12.69
N ALA A 72 -2.54 -8.58 12.47
CA ALA A 72 -1.93 -9.83 12.00
C ALA A 72 -1.26 -9.66 10.63
N LEU A 73 -1.92 -8.98 9.69
CA LEU A 73 -1.39 -8.70 8.36
C LEU A 73 -0.11 -7.85 8.42
N ILE A 74 -0.12 -6.79 9.22
CA ILE A 74 1.02 -5.90 9.38
C ILE A 74 2.21 -6.64 10.01
N GLN A 75 1.96 -7.47 11.02
CA GLN A 75 3.00 -8.29 11.63
C GLN A 75 3.58 -9.33 10.68
N ALA A 76 2.75 -9.92 9.83
CA ALA A 76 3.17 -10.95 8.88
C ALA A 76 3.93 -10.37 7.68
N THR A 77 3.48 -9.23 7.15
CA THR A 77 4.04 -8.63 5.92
C THR A 77 5.07 -7.54 6.16
N ARG A 78 5.06 -6.92 7.33
CA ARG A 78 5.91 -5.78 7.69
C ARG A 78 5.95 -4.73 6.57
N PRO A 79 4.79 -4.15 6.22
CA PRO A 79 4.70 -3.23 5.09
C PRO A 79 5.44 -1.93 5.40
N GLN A 80 5.89 -1.25 4.36
CA GLN A 80 6.51 0.06 4.48
C GLN A 80 5.47 1.17 4.67
N LEU A 81 4.24 0.96 4.16
CA LEU A 81 3.15 1.91 4.25
C LEU A 81 1.84 1.20 4.63
N ALA A 82 1.08 1.80 5.52
CA ALA A 82 -0.28 1.38 5.86
C ALA A 82 -1.24 2.54 5.70
N ILE A 83 -2.32 2.32 4.97
CA ILE A 83 -3.44 3.27 4.84
C ILE A 83 -4.57 2.72 5.71
N VAL A 84 -4.96 3.46 6.74
CA VAL A 84 -5.79 2.95 7.83
C VAL A 84 -7.06 3.77 7.97
N ASP A 85 -8.22 3.12 7.86
CA ASP A 85 -9.49 3.68 8.29
C ASP A 85 -9.66 3.49 9.81
N LEU A 86 -10.31 4.45 10.46
CA LEU A 86 -10.58 4.41 11.89
C LEU A 86 -11.82 3.58 12.23
N GLU A 87 -12.85 3.60 11.39
CA GLU A 87 -14.06 2.81 11.57
C GLU A 87 -13.91 1.46 10.88
N LEU A 88 -13.77 0.43 11.67
CA LEU A 88 -13.67 -0.95 11.19
C LEU A 88 -14.90 -1.75 11.65
N ARG A 89 -15.22 -2.83 10.92
CA ARG A 89 -16.31 -3.75 11.28
C ARG A 89 -16.18 -4.26 12.71
N GLU A 90 -14.96 -4.59 13.12
CA GLU A 90 -14.60 -5.01 14.46
C GLU A 90 -13.34 -4.28 14.88
N GLY A 91 -13.41 -3.59 16.02
CA GLY A 91 -12.29 -2.82 16.53
C GLY A 91 -12.16 -1.44 15.89
N THR A 92 -11.00 -0.86 15.99
CA THR A 92 -10.73 0.51 15.57
C THR A 92 -9.36 0.66 14.94
N GLY A 93 -9.25 1.54 13.95
CA GLY A 93 -7.97 1.92 13.35
C GLY A 93 -7.01 2.60 14.33
N LEU A 94 -7.50 3.21 15.40
CA LEU A 94 -6.64 3.78 16.45
C LEU A 94 -5.76 2.71 17.11
N ARG A 95 -6.30 1.52 17.35
CA ARG A 95 -5.52 0.40 17.89
C ARG A 95 -4.56 -0.18 16.87
N VAL A 96 -4.92 -0.15 15.59
CA VAL A 96 -3.99 -0.53 14.51
C VAL A 96 -2.78 0.41 14.50
N LEU A 97 -3.00 1.73 14.61
CA LEU A 97 -1.91 2.71 14.71
C LEU A 97 -1.05 2.46 15.95
N SER A 98 -1.67 2.20 17.08
CA SER A 98 -0.98 1.88 18.34
C SER A 98 -0.10 0.64 18.21
N ALA A 99 -0.60 -0.41 17.56
CA ALA A 99 0.14 -1.64 17.31
C ALA A 99 1.35 -1.41 16.38
N ILE A 100 1.18 -0.60 15.34
CA ILE A 100 2.29 -0.22 14.43
C ILE A 100 3.39 0.49 15.23
N GLN A 101 3.02 1.46 16.05
CA GLN A 101 3.97 2.24 16.85
C GLN A 101 4.72 1.39 17.89
N SER A 102 4.04 0.37 18.44
CA SER A 102 4.59 -0.49 19.49
C SER A 102 5.48 -1.62 18.96
N THR A 103 5.52 -1.83 17.65
CA THR A 103 6.31 -2.90 17.03
C THR A 103 7.62 -2.32 16.52
N PRO A 104 8.73 -2.44 17.27
CA PRO A 104 10.04 -2.03 16.77
C PRO A 104 10.43 -2.95 15.63
N SER A 105 10.86 -2.37 14.53
CA SER A 105 11.35 -3.11 13.37
C SER A 105 12.84 -2.77 13.18
N GLU A 106 13.67 -3.76 13.10
CA GLU A 106 15.09 -3.60 12.76
C GLU A 106 15.29 -3.05 11.35
N SER A 107 14.31 -3.23 10.51
CA SER A 107 14.31 -2.78 9.10
C SER A 107 13.56 -1.48 8.85
N GLY A 108 13.16 -0.76 9.90
CA GLY A 108 12.34 0.44 9.81
C GLY A 108 10.89 0.19 10.22
N SER A 109 10.23 1.22 10.73
CA SER A 109 8.82 1.15 11.14
C SER A 109 7.89 1.34 9.93
N THR A 110 6.73 0.69 9.97
CA THR A 110 5.66 0.96 9.01
C THR A 110 5.21 2.42 9.13
N ARG A 111 5.23 3.15 8.03
CA ARG A 111 4.65 4.48 7.95
C ARG A 111 3.14 4.34 7.86
N ALA A 112 2.40 5.09 8.64
CA ALA A 112 0.95 5.02 8.67
C ALA A 112 0.32 6.35 8.30
N VAL A 113 -0.71 6.31 7.47
CA VAL A 113 -1.59 7.44 7.18
C VAL A 113 -3.03 7.03 7.42
N VAL A 114 -3.84 7.97 7.89
CA VAL A 114 -5.26 7.74 8.15
C VAL A 114 -6.09 8.27 6.99
N PHE A 115 -7.06 7.48 6.56
CA PHE A 115 -8.06 7.85 5.57
C PHE A 115 -9.44 7.49 6.12
N SER A 116 -10.16 8.49 6.62
CA SER A 116 -11.38 8.27 7.42
C SER A 116 -12.40 9.39 7.25
N ASN A 117 -13.67 9.07 7.45
CA ASN A 117 -14.74 10.07 7.55
C ASN A 117 -14.79 10.77 8.91
N HIS A 118 -14.11 10.23 9.91
CA HIS A 118 -14.02 10.85 11.25
C HIS A 118 -12.94 11.93 11.31
N ALA A 119 -13.18 13.06 10.65
CA ALA A 119 -12.21 14.15 10.52
C ALA A 119 -12.30 15.22 11.62
N HIS A 120 -12.89 14.91 12.77
CA HIS A 120 -12.95 15.82 13.90
C HIS A 120 -11.54 16.19 14.39
N PRO A 121 -11.26 17.47 14.74
CA PRO A 121 -9.91 17.90 15.14
C PRO A 121 -9.28 17.11 16.29
N VAL A 122 -10.06 16.70 17.28
CA VAL A 122 -9.59 15.86 18.40
C VAL A 122 -9.13 14.49 17.91
N VAL A 123 -9.87 13.89 16.98
CA VAL A 123 -9.54 12.58 16.39
C VAL A 123 -8.28 12.69 15.54
N ARG A 124 -8.16 13.73 14.72
CA ARG A 124 -6.95 14.01 13.94
C ARG A 124 -5.71 14.13 14.83
N SER A 125 -5.81 14.93 15.90
CA SER A 125 -4.71 15.11 16.84
C SER A 125 -4.30 13.80 17.51
N ARG A 126 -5.27 12.97 17.85
CA ARG A 126 -5.01 11.65 18.45
C ARG A 126 -4.31 10.70 17.48
N CYS A 127 -4.70 10.69 16.22
CA CYS A 127 -4.04 9.89 15.19
C CYS A 127 -2.56 10.30 15.02
N LEU A 128 -2.30 11.60 14.96
CA LEU A 128 -0.94 12.13 14.84
C LEU A 128 -0.11 11.78 16.08
N ALA A 129 -0.69 11.89 17.28
CA ALA A 129 -0.03 11.49 18.52
C ALA A 129 0.29 9.98 18.57
N LEU A 130 -0.50 9.15 17.89
CA LEU A 130 -0.26 7.72 17.74
C LEU A 130 0.72 7.37 16.60
N GLY A 131 1.33 8.36 15.99
CA GLY A 131 2.37 8.16 14.99
C GLY A 131 1.92 8.19 13.53
N ALA A 132 0.64 8.49 13.24
CA ALA A 132 0.21 8.72 11.86
C ALA A 132 0.93 9.95 11.28
N GLU A 133 1.48 9.81 10.07
CA GLU A 133 2.18 10.90 9.40
C GLU A 133 1.22 11.95 8.81
N ALA A 134 0.02 11.51 8.43
CA ALA A 134 -1.00 12.37 7.86
C ALA A 134 -2.39 11.80 8.11
N PHE A 135 -3.38 12.68 7.99
CA PHE A 135 -4.80 12.34 8.06
C PHE A 135 -5.52 12.92 6.85
N PHE A 136 -6.22 12.08 6.13
CA PHE A 136 -7.02 12.49 4.96
C PHE A 136 -8.50 12.19 5.18
N ASP A 137 -9.34 13.17 4.92
CA ASP A 137 -10.79 13.05 4.99
C ASP A 137 -11.30 12.32 3.74
N LYS A 138 -12.01 11.20 3.93
CA LYS A 138 -12.62 10.44 2.83
C LYS A 138 -13.55 11.26 1.94
N SER A 139 -14.22 12.26 2.51
CA SER A 139 -15.19 13.08 1.78
C SER A 139 -14.55 14.04 0.79
N PHE A 140 -13.31 14.49 1.04
CA PHE A 140 -12.72 15.61 0.29
C PHE A 140 -11.26 15.40 -0.15
N GLN A 141 -10.54 14.46 0.45
CA GLN A 141 -9.09 14.41 0.34
C GLN A 141 -8.53 13.14 -0.31
N MET A 142 -9.32 12.49 -1.16
CA MET A 142 -8.84 11.34 -1.95
C MET A 142 -7.63 11.71 -2.81
N ASP A 143 -7.69 12.86 -3.50
CA ASP A 143 -6.60 13.30 -4.37
C ASP A 143 -5.32 13.60 -3.59
N GLU A 144 -5.46 14.22 -2.41
CA GLU A 144 -4.32 14.50 -1.54
C GLU A 144 -3.70 13.22 -0.97
N LEU A 145 -4.51 12.20 -0.67
CA LEU A 145 -4.01 10.88 -0.29
C LEU A 145 -3.16 10.28 -1.42
N LEU A 146 -3.65 10.32 -2.65
CA LEU A 146 -2.92 9.79 -3.81
C LEU A 146 -1.63 10.56 -4.08
N GLU A 147 -1.65 11.89 -3.93
CA GLU A 147 -0.44 12.72 -4.02
C GLU A 147 0.58 12.37 -2.95
N PHE A 148 0.13 12.15 -1.72
CA PHE A 148 1.00 11.72 -0.61
C PHE A 148 1.67 10.39 -0.93
N VAL A 149 0.90 9.40 -1.37
CA VAL A 149 1.41 8.06 -1.71
C VAL A 149 2.39 8.13 -2.87
N ASN A 150 2.08 8.94 -3.87
CA ASN A 150 2.99 9.17 -5.00
C ASN A 150 4.30 9.82 -4.55
N GLY A 151 4.24 10.75 -3.59
CA GLY A 151 5.42 11.35 -2.98
C GLY A 151 6.27 10.35 -2.20
N VAL A 152 5.65 9.41 -1.50
CA VAL A 152 6.36 8.33 -0.78
C VAL A 152 7.14 7.44 -1.77
N SER A 153 6.54 7.09 -2.89
CA SER A 153 7.19 6.26 -3.91
C SER A 153 8.35 6.98 -4.61
N GLY A 154 8.28 8.32 -4.75
CA GLY A 154 9.29 9.13 -5.43
C GLY A 154 10.44 9.63 -4.56
N THR A 155 10.25 9.72 -3.24
CA THR A 155 11.22 10.29 -2.30
C THR A 155 12.17 9.29 -1.66
N SER A 156 12.06 8.03 -1.99
CA SER A 156 12.99 7.01 -1.51
C SER A 156 14.33 7.12 -2.24
N THR A 157 15.09 8.13 -1.91
CA THR A 157 16.51 8.24 -2.29
C THR A 157 17.37 7.45 -1.34
#